data_cb90db864a13364ddb97e334490c7d05
#
_entry.id   cb90db864a13364ddb97e334490c7d05
#
_cell.length_a   1.000
_cell.length_b   1.000
_cell.length_c   1.000
_cell.angle_alpha   90.00
_cell.angle_beta   90.00
_cell.angle_gamma   90.00
#
_symmetry.space_group_name_H-M   'P 1'
#
loop_
_entity.id
_entity.type
_entity.pdbx_description
1 polymer ?
#
loop_
_entity_poly.entity_id
_entity_poly.type
_entity_poly.pdbx_seq_one_letter_code
_entity_poly.pdbx_strand_id
1 'polypeptide(L)'
;MGWKAGSITTFCLLLLTVFACAKMGEPDGGWYDETPPHILGTSPADGSNDVNSKKVTILFDEFITLSNPTEKVVVSPPQLETPEIKVSGRKITVELQDELKENTTYTIDFSDAIADNNEGNPM
;
A
#
# COMPACT_ATOMS: atom_id res chain seq x y z
N MET A 1 16.97 70.01 14.73
CA MET A 1 16.07 69.31 13.80
C MET A 1 16.62 67.98 13.36
N GLY A 2 17.31 67.25 14.20
CA GLY A 2 18.00 66.03 13.82
C GLY A 2 17.25 64.71 14.04
N TRP A 3 16.09 64.71 14.71
CA TRP A 3 15.47 63.47 15.10
C TRP A 3 14.37 62.93 14.19
N LYS A 4 13.94 63.72 13.19
CA LYS A 4 12.98 63.23 12.19
C LYS A 4 13.58 62.23 11.19
N ALA A 5 14.85 62.35 10.88
CA ALA A 5 15.52 61.40 9.97
C ALA A 5 15.74 60.03 10.61
N GLY A 6 16.08 60.00 11.91
CA GLY A 6 16.24 58.75 12.64
C GLY A 6 14.94 57.94 12.77
N SER A 7 13.81 58.66 12.95
CA SER A 7 12.49 57.99 13.05
C SER A 7 12.04 57.38 11.73
N ILE A 8 12.31 58.01 10.61
CA ILE A 8 12.00 57.48 9.27
C ILE A 8 12.88 56.27 8.92
N THR A 9 14.18 56.31 9.25
CA THR A 9 15.08 55.17 9.02
C THR A 9 14.68 53.97 9.89
N THR A 10 14.32 54.17 11.12
CA THR A 10 13.84 53.11 12.02
C THR A 10 12.54 52.51 11.51
N PHE A 11 11.62 53.32 11.01
CA PHE A 11 10.38 52.87 10.42
C PHE A 11 10.57 52.08 9.11
N CYS A 12 11.46 52.52 8.25
CA CYS A 12 11.85 51.80 7.03
C CYS A 12 12.50 50.45 7.35
N LEU A 13 13.38 50.40 8.37
CA LEU A 13 14.02 49.16 8.79
C LEU A 13 13.00 48.17 9.37
N LEU A 14 11.99 48.64 10.09
CA LEU A 14 10.92 47.81 10.63
C LEU A 14 10.02 47.26 9.51
N LEU A 15 9.76 48.05 8.44
CA LEU A 15 8.96 47.61 7.31
C LEU A 15 9.66 46.54 6.50
N LEU A 16 10.99 46.53 6.41
CA LEU A 16 11.78 45.53 5.68
C LEU A 16 11.74 44.16 6.33
N THR A 17 11.45 44.04 7.61
CA THR A 17 11.38 42.77 8.32
C THR A 17 10.07 42.01 8.08
N VAL A 18 9.02 42.68 7.55
CA VAL A 18 7.69 42.08 7.34
C VAL A 18 7.61 41.25 6.02
N PHE A 19 8.58 41.43 5.11
CA PHE A 19 8.63 40.72 3.84
C PHE A 19 9.48 39.45 3.87
N ALA A 20 9.93 38.99 5.02
CA ALA A 20 10.54 37.68 5.16
C ALA A 20 9.45 36.60 5.07
N CYS A 21 8.84 36.43 3.89
CA CYS A 21 8.09 35.22 3.58
C CYS A 21 9.09 34.06 3.61
N ALA A 22 9.10 33.33 4.70
CA ALA A 22 9.67 32.01 4.74
C ALA A 22 8.89 31.17 3.72
N LYS A 23 9.45 30.94 2.54
CA LYS A 23 8.96 29.95 1.61
C LYS A 23 9.10 28.62 2.33
N MET A 24 7.99 28.07 2.84
CA MET A 24 7.96 26.68 3.24
C MET A 24 8.26 25.87 1.97
N GLY A 25 9.45 25.28 1.90
CA GLY A 25 9.75 24.29 0.88
C GLY A 25 8.76 23.15 1.11
N GLU A 26 7.88 22.93 0.16
CA GLU A 26 7.19 21.65 0.07
C GLU A 26 8.29 20.61 -0.02
N PRO A 27 8.29 19.56 0.82
CA PRO A 27 9.20 18.46 0.62
C PRO A 27 8.95 17.92 -0.79
N ASP A 28 9.94 18.05 -1.65
CA ASP A 28 9.91 17.36 -2.93
C ASP A 28 9.71 15.89 -2.59
N GLY A 29 8.54 15.34 -2.91
CA GLY A 29 8.26 13.92 -2.79
C GLY A 29 9.41 13.16 -3.42
N GLY A 30 9.88 12.10 -2.77
CA GLY A 30 10.91 11.23 -3.33
C GLY A 30 10.54 10.77 -4.74
N TRP A 31 11.46 10.05 -5.38
CA TRP A 31 11.20 9.44 -6.69
C TRP A 31 9.90 8.66 -6.63
N TYR A 32 9.02 8.92 -7.59
CA TYR A 32 7.78 8.19 -7.75
C TYR A 32 8.11 6.74 -8.07
N ASP A 33 7.64 5.80 -7.25
CA ASP A 33 7.85 4.37 -7.49
C ASP A 33 6.80 3.88 -8.50
N GLU A 34 7.28 3.36 -9.63
CA GLU A 34 6.44 2.77 -10.67
C GLU A 34 6.52 1.23 -10.65
N THR A 35 7.16 0.68 -9.64
CA THR A 35 7.37 -0.76 -9.52
C THR A 35 6.16 -1.42 -8.87
N PRO A 36 5.57 -2.46 -9.46
CA PRO A 36 4.52 -3.23 -8.81
C PRO A 36 5.04 -4.02 -7.61
N PRO A 37 4.18 -4.34 -6.63
CA PRO A 37 4.57 -5.20 -5.51
C PRO A 37 5.01 -6.59 -5.97
N HIS A 38 6.05 -7.13 -5.33
CA HIS A 38 6.58 -8.46 -5.62
C HIS A 38 6.34 -9.41 -4.45
N ILE A 39 6.04 -10.66 -4.78
CA ILE A 39 5.89 -11.72 -3.79
C ILE A 39 7.27 -12.16 -3.29
N LEU A 40 7.50 -12.06 -1.97
CA LEU A 40 8.69 -12.58 -1.31
C LEU A 40 8.54 -14.05 -0.93
N GLY A 41 7.33 -14.51 -0.66
CA GLY A 41 7.07 -15.90 -0.30
C GLY A 41 5.62 -16.17 0.04
N THR A 42 5.29 -17.46 0.07
CA THR A 42 3.97 -17.95 0.41
C THR A 42 4.04 -19.05 1.47
N SER A 43 2.99 -19.22 2.23
CA SER A 43 2.83 -20.32 3.19
C SER A 43 1.39 -20.84 3.14
N PRO A 44 1.15 -22.11 2.73
CA PRO A 44 2.11 -23.07 2.18
C PRO A 44 2.88 -22.53 0.98
N ALA A 45 4.07 -23.10 0.68
CA ALA A 45 4.82 -22.71 -0.49
C ALA A 45 4.01 -23.00 -1.78
N ASP A 46 4.13 -22.14 -2.76
CA ASP A 46 3.48 -22.36 -4.06
C ASP A 46 3.89 -23.69 -4.67
N GLY A 47 2.94 -24.43 -5.25
CA GLY A 47 3.16 -25.77 -5.78
C GLY A 47 3.34 -26.87 -4.73
N SER A 48 3.11 -26.61 -3.44
CA SER A 48 3.18 -27.64 -2.39
C SER A 48 2.14 -28.73 -2.58
N ASN A 49 2.54 -29.97 -2.27
CA ASN A 49 1.65 -31.13 -2.21
C ASN A 49 1.27 -31.43 -0.74
N ASP A 50 0.23 -32.23 -0.56
CA ASP A 50 -0.25 -32.71 0.75
C ASP A 50 -0.56 -31.58 1.75
N VAL A 51 -1.08 -30.48 1.25
CA VAL A 51 -1.46 -29.32 2.05
C VAL A 51 -2.77 -29.58 2.77
N ASN A 52 -2.76 -29.55 4.11
CA ASN A 52 -3.93 -29.69 4.95
C ASN A 52 -4.43 -28.37 5.54
N SER A 53 -3.78 -27.25 5.22
CA SER A 53 -4.14 -25.93 5.71
C SER A 53 -5.14 -25.24 4.78
N LYS A 54 -6.27 -24.81 5.34
CA LYS A 54 -7.22 -23.93 4.64
C LYS A 54 -6.75 -22.49 4.51
N LYS A 55 -5.62 -22.16 5.14
CA LYS A 55 -5.08 -20.81 5.22
C LYS A 55 -3.84 -20.69 4.38
N VAL A 56 -3.86 -19.71 3.47
CA VAL A 56 -2.74 -19.32 2.63
C VAL A 56 -2.31 -17.91 3.00
N THR A 57 -1.02 -17.72 3.20
CA THR A 57 -0.43 -16.41 3.50
C THR A 57 0.57 -16.05 2.42
N ILE A 58 0.49 -14.83 1.92
CA ILE A 58 1.39 -14.28 0.89
C ILE A 58 2.08 -13.07 1.48
N LEU A 59 3.41 -13.01 1.40
CA LEU A 59 4.24 -11.92 1.86
C LEU A 59 4.78 -11.14 0.67
N PHE A 60 4.68 -9.82 0.71
CA PHE A 60 5.16 -8.90 -0.31
C PHE A 60 6.37 -8.08 0.19
N ASP A 61 7.11 -7.50 -0.75
CA ASP A 61 8.25 -6.61 -0.48
C ASP A 61 7.81 -5.22 0.03
N GLU A 62 6.57 -4.82 -0.23
CA GLU A 62 6.01 -3.53 0.16
C GLU A 62 4.60 -3.62 0.74
N PHE A 63 4.08 -2.49 1.23
CA PHE A 63 2.71 -2.39 1.72
C PHE A 63 1.73 -2.45 0.55
N ILE A 64 0.70 -3.29 0.68
CA ILE A 64 -0.27 -3.56 -0.36
C ILE A 64 -1.69 -3.20 0.04
N THR A 65 -2.52 -2.97 -0.97
CA THR A 65 -3.97 -2.85 -0.85
C THR A 65 -4.67 -3.88 -1.73
N LEU A 66 -5.92 -4.20 -1.37
CA LEU A 66 -6.80 -5.01 -2.20
C LEU A 66 -8.03 -4.20 -2.61
N SER A 67 -8.31 -4.19 -3.90
CA SER A 67 -9.52 -3.59 -4.46
C SER A 67 -10.53 -4.67 -4.83
N ASN A 68 -11.75 -4.57 -4.32
CA ASN A 68 -12.88 -5.46 -4.62
C ASN A 68 -12.53 -6.96 -4.57
N PRO A 69 -11.94 -7.48 -3.48
CA PRO A 69 -11.45 -8.86 -3.44
C PRO A 69 -12.55 -9.89 -3.68
N THR A 70 -13.78 -9.62 -3.27
CA THR A 70 -14.93 -10.52 -3.47
C THR A 70 -15.27 -10.72 -4.94
N GLU A 71 -15.01 -9.74 -5.78
CA GLU A 71 -15.31 -9.79 -7.22
C GLU A 71 -14.12 -10.25 -8.07
N LYS A 72 -12.91 -9.88 -7.65
CA LYS A 72 -11.70 -10.06 -8.44
C LYS A 72 -10.90 -11.30 -8.08
N VAL A 73 -10.97 -11.74 -6.83
CA VAL A 73 -10.22 -12.93 -6.39
C VAL A 73 -11.03 -14.18 -6.68
N VAL A 74 -10.46 -15.05 -7.48
CA VAL A 74 -11.09 -16.31 -7.89
C VAL A 74 -10.34 -17.50 -7.29
N VAL A 75 -11.09 -18.35 -6.59
CA VAL A 75 -10.57 -19.62 -6.07
C VAL A 75 -11.08 -20.78 -6.91
N SER A 76 -10.18 -21.65 -7.34
CA SER A 76 -10.52 -22.88 -8.07
C SER A 76 -10.02 -24.10 -7.30
N PRO A 77 -10.85 -25.12 -7.09
CA PRO A 77 -12.27 -25.22 -7.48
C PRO A 77 -13.16 -24.21 -6.76
N PRO A 78 -14.35 -23.90 -7.35
CA PRO A 78 -15.27 -22.93 -6.75
C PRO A 78 -15.67 -23.34 -5.33
N GLN A 79 -15.71 -22.35 -4.44
CA GLN A 79 -16.08 -22.53 -3.04
C GLN A 79 -17.58 -22.31 -2.86
N LEU A 80 -18.20 -23.07 -1.95
CA LEU A 80 -19.58 -22.87 -1.56
C LEU A 80 -19.72 -21.64 -0.65
N GLU A 81 -18.77 -21.47 0.26
CA GLU A 81 -18.68 -20.31 1.12
C GLU A 81 -17.56 -19.37 0.66
N THR A 82 -17.84 -18.08 0.74
CA THR A 82 -16.87 -17.06 0.32
C THR A 82 -15.61 -17.12 1.18
N PRO A 83 -14.41 -17.23 0.59
CA PRO A 83 -13.16 -17.18 1.32
C PRO A 83 -12.98 -15.87 2.07
N GLU A 84 -12.42 -15.94 3.27
CA GLU A 84 -12.05 -14.75 4.02
C GLU A 84 -10.70 -14.25 3.57
N ILE A 85 -10.63 -12.99 3.11
CA ILE A 85 -9.39 -12.37 2.63
C ILE A 85 -9.07 -11.17 3.49
N LYS A 86 -7.89 -11.17 4.10
CA LYS A 86 -7.38 -10.10 4.97
C LYS A 86 -6.07 -9.56 4.48
N VAL A 87 -5.92 -8.24 4.55
CA VAL A 87 -4.66 -7.53 4.31
C VAL A 87 -4.14 -6.98 5.64
N SER A 88 -2.87 -7.18 5.90
CA SER A 88 -2.17 -6.61 7.04
C SER A 88 -0.77 -6.19 6.63
N GLY A 89 -0.60 -4.90 6.35
CA GLY A 89 0.67 -4.33 5.91
C GLY A 89 1.14 -4.92 4.58
N ARG A 90 2.19 -5.74 4.63
CA ARG A 90 2.79 -6.44 3.48
C ARG A 90 2.31 -7.87 3.31
N LYS A 91 1.21 -8.24 3.93
CA LYS A 91 0.73 -9.62 3.99
C LYS A 91 -0.73 -9.73 3.57
N ILE A 92 -1.02 -10.68 2.68
CA ILE A 92 -2.37 -11.16 2.42
C ILE A 92 -2.53 -12.52 3.07
N THR A 93 -3.68 -12.72 3.70
CA THR A 93 -4.12 -14.01 4.21
C THR A 93 -5.45 -14.37 3.56
N VAL A 94 -5.50 -15.54 2.94
CA VAL A 94 -6.73 -16.13 2.38
C VAL A 94 -7.07 -17.36 3.21
N GLU A 95 -8.28 -17.43 3.72
CA GLU A 95 -8.79 -18.56 4.49
C GLU A 95 -10.02 -19.14 3.81
N LEU A 96 -9.88 -20.40 3.34
CA LEU A 96 -10.97 -21.13 2.72
C LEU A 96 -11.92 -21.61 3.80
N GLN A 97 -13.22 -21.44 3.58
CA GLN A 97 -14.24 -21.87 4.54
C GLN A 97 -14.65 -23.33 4.31
N ASP A 98 -14.67 -23.76 3.06
CA ASP A 98 -14.99 -25.13 2.68
C ASP A 98 -13.93 -26.13 3.14
N GLU A 99 -14.32 -27.40 3.29
CA GLU A 99 -13.36 -28.48 3.52
C GLU A 99 -12.55 -28.76 2.26
N LEU A 100 -11.23 -28.96 2.44
CA LEU A 100 -10.35 -29.31 1.33
C LEU A 100 -10.65 -30.69 0.80
N LYS A 101 -10.76 -30.80 -0.52
CA LYS A 101 -10.97 -32.08 -1.23
C LYS A 101 -9.63 -32.75 -1.47
N GLU A 102 -9.61 -34.05 -1.24
CA GLU A 102 -8.43 -34.88 -1.56
C GLU A 102 -8.15 -34.91 -3.07
N ASN A 103 -6.87 -35.11 -3.43
CA ASN A 103 -6.41 -35.21 -4.83
C ASN A 103 -6.88 -34.03 -5.70
N THR A 104 -6.94 -32.85 -5.12
CA THR A 104 -7.46 -31.64 -5.78
C THR A 104 -6.42 -30.54 -5.71
N THR A 105 -6.14 -29.91 -6.85
CA THR A 105 -5.30 -28.71 -6.91
C THR A 105 -6.15 -27.46 -6.67
N TYR A 106 -5.70 -26.62 -5.74
CA TYR A 106 -6.33 -25.33 -5.45
C TYR A 106 -5.50 -24.21 -6.05
N THR A 107 -6.17 -23.30 -6.73
CA THR A 107 -5.55 -22.10 -7.31
C THR A 107 -6.27 -20.87 -6.80
N ILE A 108 -5.54 -19.85 -6.39
CA ILE A 108 -6.06 -18.55 -6.00
C ILE A 108 -5.52 -17.52 -6.98
N ASP A 109 -6.41 -16.94 -7.78
CA ASP A 109 -6.10 -15.90 -8.74
C ASP A 109 -6.58 -14.56 -8.20
N PHE A 110 -5.68 -13.62 -8.04
CA PHE A 110 -5.99 -12.26 -7.54
C PHE A 110 -6.33 -11.30 -8.68
N SER A 111 -6.12 -11.70 -9.93
CA SER A 111 -6.32 -10.81 -11.08
C SER A 111 -5.59 -9.47 -10.88
N ASP A 112 -6.29 -8.36 -11.02
CA ASP A 112 -5.79 -6.99 -10.77
C ASP A 112 -6.23 -6.42 -9.40
N ALA A 113 -6.51 -7.29 -8.44
CA ALA A 113 -6.97 -6.86 -7.11
C ALA A 113 -5.86 -6.27 -6.25
N ILE A 114 -4.60 -6.70 -6.46
CA ILE A 114 -3.44 -6.30 -5.65
C ILE A 114 -2.78 -5.07 -6.25
N ALA A 115 -2.53 -4.07 -5.43
CA ALA A 115 -1.74 -2.90 -5.78
C ALA A 115 -0.88 -2.47 -4.58
N ASP A 116 0.20 -1.72 -4.83
CA ASP A 116 0.92 -1.08 -3.74
C ASP A 116 0.03 -0.03 -3.05
N ASN A 117 0.33 0.25 -1.79
CA ASN A 117 -0.47 1.17 -0.97
C ASN A 117 -0.13 2.64 -1.18
N ASN A 118 1.03 2.95 -1.73
CA ASN A 118 1.54 4.31 -1.84
C ASN A 118 1.15 4.95 -3.17
N GLU A 119 1.53 4.32 -4.28
CA GLU A 119 1.34 4.83 -5.63
C GLU A 119 0.16 4.18 -6.37
N GLY A 120 -0.31 3.02 -5.90
CA GLY A 120 -1.43 2.29 -6.50
C GLY A 120 -1.03 1.49 -7.75
N ASN A 121 0.25 1.13 -7.91
CA ASN A 121 0.72 0.31 -9.00
C ASN A 121 0.13 -1.11 -8.89
N PRO A 122 -0.64 -1.57 -9.88
CA PRO A 122 -1.19 -2.91 -9.86
C PRO A 122 -0.11 -3.97 -10.10
N MET A 123 -0.26 -5.11 -9.43
CA MET A 123 0.55 -6.30 -9.63
C MET A 123 0.23 -6.98 -10.96
#